data_c8f313f117ad97a5a784a15c58e7fc1c
#
_entry.id   c8f313f117ad97a5a784a15c58e7fc1c
#
_cell.length_a   1.000
_cell.length_b   1.000
_cell.length_c   1.000
_cell.angle_alpha   90.00
_cell.angle_beta   90.00
_cell.angle_gamma   90.00
#
_symmetry.space_group_name_H-M   'P 1'
#
loop_
_entity.id
_entity.type
_entity.pdbx_description
1 polymer ?
#
loop_
_entity_poly.entity_id
_entity_poly.type
_entity_poly.pdbx_seq_one_letter_code
_entity_poly.pdbx_strand_id
1 'polypeptide(L)'
;ANATGITLNGASVSTSKTSSATMVDISRVVSGITGDIPLSFSITLPKSVGVVTVDKERKLQLSVELLSGFEFPVEQLSFVITMPPGNMPNAPKFTSIYRQESIASDLTVTVSSNQIIGASKTILNDHEGITMTMLVDQKMFPTVSTYIREGNPEIKYMLICVGLALVYWLIFLRTKPIAHIRSTTPPEGITAGELGCRLTLSGGDLTMMVFTWAQLGYLLIQTDSGGKVLLRKRM
;
A
#
# COMPACT_ATOMS: atom_id res chain seq x y z
N ALA A 1 4.83 -13.55 -0.95
CA ALA A 1 4.23 -14.59 -0.09
C ALA A 1 5.16 -14.84 1.10
N ASN A 2 4.61 -14.88 2.33
CA ASN A 2 5.43 -15.21 3.50
C ASN A 2 5.70 -16.71 3.52
N ALA A 3 6.90 -17.12 3.15
CA ALA A 3 7.33 -18.50 3.24
C ALA A 3 7.39 -18.98 4.70
N THR A 4 7.01 -20.22 4.94
CA THR A 4 7.07 -20.88 6.25
C THR A 4 7.69 -22.27 6.11
N GLY A 5 8.19 -22.83 7.22
CA GLY A 5 8.73 -24.18 7.21
C GLY A 5 9.93 -24.34 6.26
N ILE A 6 10.81 -23.34 6.19
CA ILE A 6 11.98 -23.38 5.29
C ILE A 6 13.01 -24.30 5.89
N THR A 7 13.41 -25.30 5.11
CA THR A 7 14.54 -26.18 5.44
C THR A 7 15.53 -26.20 4.29
N LEU A 8 16.82 -26.32 4.62
CA LEU A 8 17.93 -26.48 3.67
C LEU A 8 18.63 -27.81 3.97
N ASN A 9 18.71 -28.69 2.99
CA ASN A 9 19.25 -30.05 3.14
C ASN A 9 18.64 -30.81 4.34
N GLY A 10 17.32 -30.59 4.58
CA GLY A 10 16.59 -31.22 5.69
C GLY A 10 16.77 -30.54 7.07
N ALA A 11 17.65 -29.56 7.20
CA ALA A 11 17.86 -28.83 8.44
C ALA A 11 17.15 -27.48 8.45
N SER A 12 16.69 -27.03 9.62
CA SER A 12 16.12 -25.70 9.79
C SER A 12 17.20 -24.62 9.61
N VAL A 13 16.89 -23.56 8.88
CA VAL A 13 17.81 -22.47 8.58
C VAL A 13 17.38 -21.16 9.22
N SER A 14 18.36 -20.32 9.48
CA SER A 14 18.11 -18.95 9.92
C SER A 14 17.48 -18.15 8.79
N THR A 15 16.36 -17.50 9.08
CA THR A 15 15.67 -16.67 8.10
C THR A 15 15.50 -15.25 8.64
N SER A 16 15.76 -14.27 7.81
CA SER A 16 15.42 -12.88 8.07
C SER A 16 14.28 -12.46 7.16
N LYS A 17 13.32 -11.72 7.70
CA LYS A 17 12.15 -11.24 6.94
C LYS A 17 12.28 -9.76 6.66
N THR A 18 12.16 -9.41 5.39
CA THR A 18 11.99 -8.04 4.92
C THR A 18 10.54 -7.83 4.52
N SER A 19 10.10 -6.61 4.29
CA SER A 19 8.72 -6.28 3.86
C SER A 19 8.27 -7.04 2.61
N SER A 20 9.19 -7.38 1.71
CA SER A 20 8.92 -8.00 0.41
C SER A 20 9.44 -9.44 0.27
N ALA A 21 10.42 -9.85 1.07
CA ALA A 21 11.10 -11.13 0.91
C ALA A 21 11.45 -11.82 2.23
N THR A 22 11.61 -13.14 2.18
CA THR A 22 12.24 -13.93 3.24
C THR A 22 13.63 -14.33 2.76
N MET A 23 14.67 -13.87 3.44
CA MET A 23 16.05 -14.18 3.13
C MET A 23 16.50 -15.40 3.95
N VAL A 24 17.20 -16.30 3.30
CA VAL A 24 17.76 -17.51 3.92
C VAL A 24 19.28 -17.37 3.94
N ASP A 25 19.88 -17.49 5.13
CA ASP A 25 21.33 -17.47 5.25
C ASP A 25 21.89 -18.87 4.99
N ILE A 26 22.59 -19.00 3.87
CA ILE A 26 23.24 -20.26 3.45
C ILE A 26 24.73 -20.28 3.74
N SER A 27 25.30 -19.20 4.28
CA SER A 27 26.76 -19.05 4.47
C SER A 27 27.37 -20.18 5.28
N ARG A 28 26.65 -20.70 6.28
CA ARG A 28 27.11 -21.85 7.10
C ARG A 28 27.21 -23.17 6.33
N VAL A 29 26.40 -23.32 5.27
CA VAL A 29 26.33 -24.56 4.48
C VAL A 29 27.37 -24.56 3.38
N VAL A 30 27.69 -23.38 2.83
CA VAL A 30 28.61 -23.24 1.70
C VAL A 30 30.03 -22.84 2.13
N SER A 31 30.24 -22.44 3.40
CA SER A 31 31.53 -21.97 3.89
C SER A 31 32.61 -23.09 3.87
N GLY A 32 33.72 -22.82 3.21
CA GLY A 32 34.85 -23.72 3.12
C GLY A 32 34.72 -24.86 2.11
N ILE A 33 33.63 -24.91 1.34
CA ILE A 33 33.43 -25.88 0.28
C ILE A 33 33.84 -25.25 -1.05
N THR A 34 34.64 -25.98 -1.84
CA THR A 34 35.01 -25.59 -3.20
C THR A 34 34.45 -26.61 -4.20
N GLY A 35 33.91 -26.13 -5.33
CA GLY A 35 33.26 -26.96 -6.35
C GLY A 35 31.75 -26.93 -6.24
N ASP A 36 31.09 -27.90 -6.85
CA ASP A 36 29.64 -27.99 -6.94
C ASP A 36 29.01 -28.28 -5.58
N ILE A 37 28.06 -27.45 -5.17
CA ILE A 37 27.39 -27.58 -3.89
C ILE A 37 25.90 -27.90 -4.14
N PRO A 38 25.43 -29.12 -3.79
CA PRO A 38 24.01 -29.45 -3.88
C PRO A 38 23.24 -28.77 -2.75
N LEU A 39 22.30 -27.90 -3.13
CA LEU A 39 21.38 -27.24 -2.20
C LEU A 39 19.94 -27.73 -2.42
N SER A 40 19.31 -28.27 -1.37
CA SER A 40 17.93 -28.69 -1.39
C SER A 40 17.08 -27.86 -0.44
N PHE A 41 16.14 -27.10 -0.99
CA PHE A 41 15.20 -26.29 -0.22
C PHE A 41 13.82 -26.94 -0.17
N SER A 42 13.22 -26.98 1.03
CA SER A 42 11.79 -27.25 1.18
C SER A 42 11.11 -26.04 1.79
N ILE A 43 10.05 -25.58 1.14
CA ILE A 43 9.39 -24.31 1.48
C ILE A 43 7.87 -24.50 1.41
N THR A 44 7.16 -24.03 2.41
CA THR A 44 5.68 -23.92 2.38
C THR A 44 5.26 -22.49 2.08
N LEU A 45 4.45 -22.29 1.06
CA LEU A 45 4.00 -20.98 0.58
C LEU A 45 2.48 -20.79 0.83
N PRO A 46 2.07 -20.27 1.99
CA PRO A 46 0.64 -20.20 2.36
C PRO A 46 -0.17 -19.16 1.57
N LYS A 47 0.48 -18.22 0.86
CA LYS A 47 -0.19 -17.12 0.14
C LYS A 47 0.33 -16.96 -1.30
N SER A 48 0.53 -18.07 -1.99
CA SER A 48 1.02 -18.09 -3.37
C SER A 48 -0.10 -17.99 -4.43
N VAL A 49 -1.35 -18.04 -4.01
CA VAL A 49 -2.51 -17.93 -4.90
C VAL A 49 -3.12 -16.55 -4.77
N GLY A 50 -3.23 -15.86 -5.89
CA GLY A 50 -3.85 -14.54 -6.02
C GLY A 50 -5.00 -14.54 -7.00
N VAL A 51 -5.75 -13.44 -7.07
CA VAL A 51 -6.82 -13.23 -8.03
C VAL A 51 -6.31 -12.35 -9.16
N VAL A 52 -6.49 -12.80 -10.39
CA VAL A 52 -6.18 -12.06 -11.61
C VAL A 52 -7.41 -11.93 -12.49
N THR A 53 -7.45 -10.88 -13.29
CA THR A 53 -8.52 -10.70 -14.28
C THR A 53 -7.99 -11.15 -15.65
N VAL A 54 -8.60 -12.21 -16.19
CA VAL A 54 -8.30 -12.75 -17.52
C VAL A 54 -9.60 -12.75 -18.30
N ASP A 55 -9.64 -12.15 -19.48
CA ASP A 55 -10.83 -12.08 -20.35
C ASP A 55 -12.07 -11.49 -19.65
N LYS A 56 -11.88 -10.48 -18.82
CA LYS A 56 -12.91 -9.84 -17.96
C LYS A 56 -13.48 -10.74 -16.86
N GLU A 57 -12.98 -11.95 -16.71
CA GLU A 57 -13.34 -12.87 -15.63
C GLU A 57 -12.25 -12.88 -14.55
N ARG A 58 -12.67 -13.02 -13.32
CA ARG A 58 -11.74 -13.17 -12.18
C ARG A 58 -11.39 -14.64 -12.02
N LYS A 59 -10.10 -14.95 -12.13
CA LYS A 59 -9.56 -16.30 -12.01
C LYS A 59 -8.49 -16.34 -10.93
N LEU A 60 -8.31 -17.50 -10.32
CA LEU A 60 -7.22 -17.72 -9.40
C LEU A 60 -5.95 -18.03 -10.17
N GLN A 61 -4.86 -17.38 -9.77
CA GLN A 61 -3.52 -17.62 -10.31
C GLN A 61 -2.59 -18.03 -9.19
N LEU A 62 -1.94 -19.16 -9.35
CA LEU A 62 -0.80 -19.58 -8.58
C LEU A 62 0.44 -18.88 -9.14
N SER A 63 1.24 -18.23 -8.28
CA SER A 63 2.51 -17.62 -8.64
C SER A 63 3.57 -18.08 -7.65
N VAL A 64 4.59 -18.75 -8.13
CA VAL A 64 5.68 -19.31 -7.34
C VAL A 64 7.00 -18.87 -7.95
N GLU A 65 7.84 -18.24 -7.15
CA GLU A 65 9.22 -17.97 -7.50
C GLU A 65 10.05 -19.20 -7.14
N LEU A 66 10.55 -19.89 -8.17
CA LEU A 66 11.34 -21.12 -8.03
C LEU A 66 12.80 -20.82 -7.74
N LEU A 67 13.29 -19.75 -8.32
CA LEU A 67 14.66 -19.29 -8.18
C LEU A 67 14.64 -17.75 -8.15
N SER A 68 15.26 -17.18 -7.12
CA SER A 68 15.29 -15.72 -6.94
C SER A 68 16.53 -15.02 -7.49
N GLY A 69 17.36 -15.75 -8.17
CA GLY A 69 18.64 -15.24 -8.72
C GLY A 69 19.77 -15.26 -7.68
N PHE A 70 20.72 -16.14 -7.89
CA PHE A 70 21.95 -16.21 -7.11
C PHE A 70 23.04 -15.37 -7.77
N GLU A 71 24.05 -14.93 -7.01
CA GLU A 71 25.23 -14.23 -7.53
C GLU A 71 26.20 -15.17 -8.28
N PHE A 72 25.83 -16.42 -8.42
CA PHE A 72 26.58 -17.46 -9.11
C PHE A 72 25.68 -18.26 -10.04
N PRO A 73 26.22 -18.86 -11.10
CA PRO A 73 25.43 -19.69 -12.02
C PRO A 73 24.91 -20.95 -11.32
N VAL A 74 23.73 -21.39 -11.70
CA VAL A 74 23.11 -22.64 -11.21
C VAL A 74 23.23 -23.68 -12.32
N GLU A 75 24.06 -24.68 -12.13
CA GLU A 75 24.31 -25.70 -13.15
C GLU A 75 23.10 -26.57 -13.43
N GLN A 76 22.38 -26.94 -12.36
CA GLN A 76 21.17 -27.75 -12.48
C GLN A 76 20.14 -27.29 -11.44
N LEU A 77 18.96 -26.98 -11.91
CA LEU A 77 17.78 -26.75 -11.07
C LEU A 77 16.81 -27.92 -11.22
N SER A 78 16.37 -28.48 -10.10
CA SER A 78 15.22 -29.38 -10.07
C SER A 78 14.20 -28.91 -9.04
N PHE A 79 12.92 -29.04 -9.34
CA PHE A 79 11.85 -28.60 -8.43
C PHE A 79 10.67 -29.55 -8.46
N VAL A 80 9.99 -29.65 -7.31
CA VAL A 80 8.73 -30.35 -7.14
C VAL A 80 7.76 -29.42 -6.43
N ILE A 81 6.67 -29.09 -7.06
CA ILE A 81 5.60 -28.27 -6.46
C ILE A 81 4.43 -29.20 -6.16
N THR A 82 4.12 -29.38 -4.89
CA THR A 82 2.97 -30.15 -4.44
C THR A 82 1.80 -29.22 -4.16
N MET A 83 0.66 -29.51 -4.75
CA MET A 83 -0.58 -28.73 -4.62
C MET A 83 -1.72 -29.61 -4.06
N PRO A 84 -2.79 -28.99 -3.55
CA PRO A 84 -4.02 -29.73 -3.26
C PRO A 84 -4.50 -30.50 -4.48
N PRO A 85 -5.08 -31.69 -4.31
CA PRO A 85 -5.58 -32.48 -5.44
C PRO A 85 -6.72 -31.75 -6.15
N GLY A 86 -6.69 -31.75 -7.47
CA GLY A 86 -7.68 -31.08 -8.30
C GLY A 86 -7.34 -31.10 -9.77
N ASN A 87 -8.23 -30.54 -10.56
CA ASN A 87 -8.00 -30.42 -12.00
C ASN A 87 -7.12 -29.17 -12.28
N MET A 88 -6.05 -29.36 -13.02
CA MET A 88 -5.18 -28.27 -13.49
C MET A 88 -5.67 -27.81 -14.88
N PRO A 89 -6.39 -26.69 -14.97
CA PRO A 89 -7.04 -26.30 -16.23
C PRO A 89 -6.06 -25.86 -17.31
N ASN A 90 -4.87 -25.38 -16.91
CA ASN A 90 -3.89 -24.83 -17.84
C ASN A 90 -2.48 -25.32 -17.53
N ALA A 91 -1.66 -25.40 -18.56
CA ALA A 91 -0.22 -25.65 -18.40
C ALA A 91 0.48 -24.50 -17.64
N PRO A 92 1.45 -24.83 -16.78
CA PRO A 92 2.24 -23.81 -16.09
C PRO A 92 3.07 -23.01 -17.10
N LYS A 93 3.15 -21.70 -16.87
CA LYS A 93 4.02 -20.79 -17.62
C LYS A 93 5.25 -20.49 -16.78
N PHE A 94 6.43 -20.56 -17.39
CA PHE A 94 7.69 -20.25 -16.75
C PHE A 94 8.28 -19.00 -17.39
N THR A 95 8.66 -18.05 -16.58
CA THR A 95 9.20 -16.77 -17.03
C THR A 95 10.51 -16.50 -16.31
N SER A 96 11.55 -16.11 -17.05
CA SER A 96 12.76 -15.57 -16.48
C SER A 96 12.49 -14.18 -15.92
N ILE A 97 12.89 -13.93 -14.66
CA ILE A 97 12.76 -12.62 -14.03
C ILE A 97 13.70 -11.61 -14.70
N TYR A 98 14.88 -12.05 -15.08
CA TYR A 98 15.91 -11.20 -15.71
C TYR A 98 15.55 -10.85 -17.16
N ARG A 99 15.22 -11.87 -17.96
CA ARG A 99 14.94 -11.70 -19.40
C ARG A 99 13.50 -11.26 -19.67
N GLN A 100 12.60 -11.42 -18.70
CA GLN A 100 11.14 -11.23 -18.83
C GLN A 100 10.49 -12.03 -19.97
N GLU A 101 11.16 -13.12 -20.39
CA GLU A 101 10.74 -13.99 -21.47
C GLU A 101 10.37 -15.38 -20.95
N SER A 102 9.64 -16.11 -21.78
CA SER A 102 9.30 -17.50 -21.47
C SER A 102 10.54 -18.39 -21.61
N ILE A 103 10.83 -19.16 -20.57
CA ILE A 103 11.94 -20.14 -20.55
C ILE A 103 11.44 -21.59 -20.57
N ALA A 104 10.20 -21.80 -21.04
CA ALA A 104 9.61 -23.13 -21.10
C ALA A 104 10.44 -24.15 -21.95
N SER A 105 11.18 -23.68 -22.96
CA SER A 105 12.10 -24.48 -23.77
C SER A 105 13.30 -25.02 -22.98
N ASP A 106 13.75 -24.26 -21.98
CA ASP A 106 14.94 -24.55 -21.20
C ASP A 106 14.65 -25.43 -19.99
N LEU A 107 13.40 -25.80 -19.83
CA LEU A 107 12.90 -26.66 -18.75
C LEU A 107 12.28 -27.95 -19.29
N THR A 108 12.46 -29.06 -18.58
CA THR A 108 11.66 -30.27 -18.72
C THR A 108 10.64 -30.27 -17.61
N VAL A 109 9.35 -30.28 -17.95
CA VAL A 109 8.27 -30.17 -16.95
C VAL A 109 7.27 -31.32 -17.16
N THR A 110 6.96 -32.00 -16.06
CA THR A 110 5.91 -33.03 -16.00
C THR A 110 4.83 -32.57 -15.02
N VAL A 111 3.60 -32.57 -15.47
CA VAL A 111 2.44 -32.17 -14.67
C VAL A 111 1.60 -33.38 -14.35
N SER A 112 1.34 -33.61 -13.07
CA SER A 112 0.45 -34.64 -12.54
C SER A 112 -0.74 -33.97 -11.82
N SER A 113 -1.69 -34.76 -11.34
CA SER A 113 -2.93 -34.24 -10.72
C SER A 113 -2.69 -33.34 -9.49
N ASN A 114 -1.58 -33.53 -8.78
CA ASN A 114 -1.25 -32.78 -7.56
C ASN A 114 0.21 -32.32 -7.50
N GLN A 115 1.00 -32.57 -8.54
CA GLN A 115 2.41 -32.22 -8.55
C GLN A 115 2.85 -31.69 -9.91
N ILE A 116 3.75 -30.71 -9.86
CA ILE A 116 4.51 -30.23 -11.01
C ILE A 116 5.97 -30.51 -10.72
N ILE A 117 6.59 -31.34 -11.53
CA ILE A 117 7.98 -31.72 -11.42
C ILE A 117 8.72 -31.11 -12.61
N GLY A 118 9.83 -30.46 -12.35
CA GLY A 118 10.61 -29.88 -13.43
C GLY A 118 12.11 -29.89 -13.14
N ALA A 119 12.87 -29.78 -14.23
CA ALA A 119 14.32 -29.63 -14.17
C ALA A 119 14.81 -28.72 -15.30
N SER A 120 15.90 -27.99 -15.07
CA SER A 120 16.58 -27.23 -16.11
C SER A 120 17.34 -28.16 -17.06
N LYS A 121 17.33 -27.83 -18.35
CA LYS A 121 18.13 -28.51 -19.39
C LYS A 121 19.47 -27.85 -19.58
N THR A 122 19.57 -26.59 -19.23
CA THR A 122 20.73 -25.74 -19.44
C THR A 122 21.14 -25.10 -18.12
N ILE A 123 22.40 -24.66 -18.08
CA ILE A 123 22.92 -23.85 -16.97
C ILE A 123 22.16 -22.54 -16.91
N LEU A 124 21.73 -22.16 -15.74
CA LEU A 124 21.12 -20.87 -15.47
C LEU A 124 22.20 -19.88 -15.07
N ASN A 125 22.22 -18.74 -15.74
CA ASN A 125 23.23 -17.71 -15.48
C ASN A 125 23.09 -17.10 -14.07
N ASP A 126 24.13 -16.41 -13.64
CA ASP A 126 24.07 -15.59 -12.44
C ASP A 126 22.92 -14.60 -12.51
N HIS A 127 22.32 -14.29 -11.38
CA HIS A 127 21.14 -13.41 -11.22
C HIS A 127 19.89 -13.87 -11.98
N GLU A 128 19.87 -15.03 -12.59
CA GLU A 128 18.68 -15.53 -13.29
C GLU A 128 17.66 -16.08 -12.32
N GLY A 129 16.49 -15.43 -12.26
CA GLY A 129 15.36 -15.89 -11.47
C GLY A 129 14.29 -16.52 -12.32
N ILE A 130 13.56 -17.49 -11.77
CA ILE A 130 12.48 -18.21 -12.46
C ILE A 130 11.21 -18.09 -11.68
N THR A 131 10.18 -17.56 -12.32
CA THR A 131 8.81 -17.52 -11.78
C THR A 131 7.91 -18.46 -12.58
N MET A 132 7.19 -19.32 -11.86
CA MET A 132 6.11 -20.12 -12.41
C MET A 132 4.77 -19.45 -12.13
N THR A 133 3.94 -19.33 -13.15
CA THR A 133 2.55 -18.87 -13.02
C THR A 133 1.59 -19.88 -13.67
N MET A 134 0.45 -20.13 -13.04
CA MET A 134 -0.57 -21.03 -13.56
C MET A 134 -1.96 -20.61 -13.06
N LEU A 135 -2.97 -20.69 -13.92
CA LEU A 135 -4.36 -20.57 -13.48
C LEU A 135 -4.79 -21.85 -12.77
N VAL A 136 -5.48 -21.70 -11.65
CA VAL A 136 -5.94 -22.81 -10.82
C VAL A 136 -7.46 -22.74 -10.58
N ASP A 137 -8.08 -23.89 -10.34
CA ASP A 137 -9.51 -23.96 -10.05
C ASP A 137 -9.80 -23.46 -8.62
N GLN A 138 -10.90 -22.74 -8.45
CA GLN A 138 -11.43 -22.30 -7.15
C GLN A 138 -11.65 -23.49 -6.19
N LYS A 139 -12.00 -24.67 -6.71
CA LYS A 139 -12.24 -25.87 -5.91
C LYS A 139 -10.97 -26.37 -5.21
N MET A 140 -9.79 -26.11 -5.77
CA MET A 140 -8.51 -26.49 -5.17
C MET A 140 -8.15 -25.58 -3.99
N PHE A 141 -8.65 -24.34 -3.99
CA PHE A 141 -8.35 -23.33 -2.99
C PHE A 141 -9.63 -22.67 -2.46
N PRO A 142 -10.48 -23.41 -1.73
CA PRO A 142 -11.79 -22.93 -1.29
C PRO A 142 -11.72 -21.74 -0.32
N THR A 143 -10.59 -21.57 0.35
CA THR A 143 -10.36 -20.44 1.28
C THR A 143 -9.98 -19.14 0.58
N VAL A 144 -9.58 -19.23 -0.70
CA VAL A 144 -9.21 -18.03 -1.48
C VAL A 144 -10.46 -17.55 -2.20
N SER A 145 -10.99 -16.40 -1.79
CA SER A 145 -12.14 -15.78 -2.45
C SER A 145 -11.71 -15.10 -3.75
N THR A 146 -12.40 -15.40 -4.86
CA THR A 146 -12.29 -14.63 -6.12
C THR A 146 -12.90 -13.22 -5.97
N TYR A 147 -13.68 -13.00 -4.94
CA TYR A 147 -14.12 -11.68 -4.54
C TYR A 147 -12.96 -10.96 -3.86
N ILE A 148 -12.22 -10.17 -4.63
CA ILE A 148 -11.44 -9.10 -4.01
C ILE A 148 -12.49 -8.18 -3.38
N ARG A 149 -12.42 -8.03 -2.07
CA ARG A 149 -13.22 -7.02 -1.36
C ARG A 149 -12.81 -5.67 -1.94
N GLU A 150 -13.49 -5.27 -3.03
CA GLU A 150 -13.29 -3.96 -3.64
C GLU A 150 -13.67 -2.90 -2.62
N GLY A 151 -12.70 -2.20 -2.18
CA GLY A 151 -12.81 -1.10 -1.27
C GLY A 151 -11.76 -1.24 -0.18
N ASN A 152 -10.73 -0.44 -0.32
CA ASN A 152 -9.84 -0.17 0.80
C ASN A 152 -10.73 0.17 1.99
N PRO A 153 -10.76 -0.62 3.07
CA PRO A 153 -11.59 -0.31 4.23
C PRO A 153 -11.28 1.09 4.75
N GLU A 154 -10.06 1.57 4.55
CA GLU A 154 -9.60 2.92 4.84
C GLU A 154 -10.42 4.00 4.13
N ILE A 155 -10.81 3.80 2.86
CA ILE A 155 -11.63 4.75 2.11
C ILE A 155 -13.05 4.84 2.72
N LYS A 156 -13.60 3.72 3.19
CA LYS A 156 -14.91 3.72 3.87
C LYS A 156 -14.85 4.47 5.20
N TYR A 157 -13.80 4.25 5.99
CA TYR A 157 -13.61 5.00 7.24
C TYR A 157 -13.36 6.48 6.97
N MET A 158 -12.58 6.81 5.95
CA MET A 158 -12.36 8.20 5.53
C MET A 158 -13.68 8.89 5.15
N LEU A 159 -14.54 8.23 4.36
CA LEU A 159 -15.86 8.76 3.99
C LEU A 159 -16.77 8.95 5.19
N ILE A 160 -16.75 8.02 6.16
CA ILE A 160 -17.49 8.16 7.41
C ILE A 160 -16.98 9.37 8.21
N CYS A 161 -15.67 9.53 8.35
CA CYS A 161 -15.08 10.68 9.06
C CYS A 161 -15.44 12.01 8.39
N VAL A 162 -15.37 12.09 7.06
CA VAL A 162 -15.79 13.29 6.30
C VAL A 162 -17.27 13.56 6.48
N GLY A 163 -18.11 12.54 6.45
CA GLY A 163 -19.55 12.65 6.71
C GLY A 163 -19.85 13.20 8.11
N LEU A 164 -19.20 12.66 9.13
CA LEU A 164 -19.35 13.14 10.52
C LEU A 164 -18.86 14.58 10.70
N ALA A 165 -17.73 14.94 10.07
CA ALA A 165 -17.22 16.30 10.09
C ALA A 165 -18.19 17.29 9.43
N LEU A 166 -18.81 16.91 8.31
CA LEU A 166 -19.84 17.70 7.63
C LEU A 166 -21.08 17.88 8.51
N VAL A 167 -21.57 16.81 9.15
CA VAL A 167 -22.71 16.88 10.08
C VAL A 167 -22.37 17.78 11.27
N TYR A 168 -21.19 17.63 11.85
CA TYR A 168 -20.73 18.50 12.94
C TYR A 168 -20.70 19.97 12.50
N TRP A 169 -20.15 20.26 11.31
CA TRP A 169 -20.11 21.60 10.74
C TRP A 169 -21.52 22.18 10.53
N LEU A 170 -22.45 21.40 10.00
CA LEU A 170 -23.83 21.84 9.78
C LEU A 170 -24.57 22.15 11.10
N ILE A 171 -24.34 21.38 12.15
CA ILE A 171 -25.03 21.54 13.42
C ILE A 171 -24.41 22.65 14.27
N PHE A 172 -23.11 22.67 14.39
CA PHE A 172 -22.42 23.51 15.38
C PHE A 172 -21.76 24.75 14.80
N LEU A 173 -21.20 24.65 13.59
CA LEU A 173 -20.44 25.76 12.97
C LEU A 173 -21.23 26.55 11.94
N ARG A 174 -22.44 26.13 11.59
CA ARG A 174 -23.30 26.92 10.72
C ARG A 174 -23.71 28.18 11.46
N THR A 175 -23.12 29.31 11.08
CA THR A 175 -23.51 30.64 11.62
C THR A 175 -24.98 30.90 11.32
N LYS A 176 -25.76 31.18 12.36
CA LYS A 176 -27.16 31.60 12.16
C LYS A 176 -27.15 32.89 11.33
N PRO A 177 -27.98 32.98 10.29
CA PRO A 177 -28.07 34.21 9.52
C PRO A 177 -28.44 35.35 10.48
N ILE A 178 -27.66 36.43 10.42
CA ILE A 178 -27.98 37.64 11.20
C ILE A 178 -29.27 38.20 10.64
N ALA A 179 -30.30 38.31 11.48
CA ALA A 179 -31.53 38.99 11.10
C ALA A 179 -31.16 40.43 10.69
N HIS A 180 -31.64 40.89 9.54
CA HIS A 180 -31.46 42.28 9.10
C HIS A 180 -32.24 43.21 10.04
N ILE A 181 -31.57 43.59 11.12
CA ILE A 181 -32.07 44.60 12.02
C ILE A 181 -31.54 45.94 11.51
N ARG A 182 -32.43 46.78 11.05
CA ARG A 182 -32.13 48.19 10.74
C ARG A 182 -32.00 48.97 12.04
N SER A 183 -30.97 48.74 12.80
CA SER A 183 -30.66 49.47 14.03
C SER A 183 -29.32 50.21 13.82
N THR A 184 -29.28 51.43 14.31
CA THR A 184 -28.06 52.25 14.36
C THR A 184 -27.20 51.89 15.58
N THR A 185 -27.71 51.09 16.49
CA THR A 185 -26.98 50.59 17.67
C THR A 185 -26.39 49.23 17.39
N PRO A 186 -25.11 48.99 17.80
CA PRO A 186 -24.51 47.66 17.64
C PRO A 186 -25.26 46.67 18.52
N PRO A 187 -25.36 45.39 18.05
CA PRO A 187 -26.07 44.34 18.81
C PRO A 187 -25.28 44.09 20.13
N GLU A 188 -26.02 43.99 21.22
CA GLU A 188 -25.46 43.72 22.54
C GLU A 188 -24.83 42.32 22.59
N GLY A 189 -23.66 42.20 23.23
CA GLY A 189 -22.99 40.91 23.43
C GLY A 189 -22.20 40.37 22.27
N ILE A 190 -22.06 41.11 21.16
CA ILE A 190 -21.23 40.73 20.01
C ILE A 190 -20.04 41.66 19.88
N THR A 191 -18.85 41.11 19.80
CA THR A 191 -17.63 41.90 19.57
C THR A 191 -17.53 42.31 18.09
N ALA A 192 -16.83 43.40 17.80
CA ALA A 192 -16.61 43.85 16.41
C ALA A 192 -15.88 42.83 15.54
N GLY A 193 -14.97 42.03 16.11
CA GLY A 193 -14.28 40.97 15.42
C GLY A 193 -15.26 39.82 15.03
N GLU A 194 -16.16 39.48 15.95
CA GLU A 194 -17.17 38.44 15.71
C GLU A 194 -18.22 38.91 14.66
N LEU A 195 -18.57 40.18 14.67
CA LEU A 195 -19.45 40.79 13.67
C LEU A 195 -18.75 40.82 12.30
N GLY A 196 -17.48 41.17 12.24
CA GLY A 196 -16.67 41.17 11.04
C GLY A 196 -16.56 39.77 10.42
N CYS A 197 -16.29 38.75 11.24
CA CYS A 197 -16.23 37.35 10.80
C CYS A 197 -17.58 36.86 10.24
N ARG A 198 -18.71 37.35 10.74
CA ARG A 198 -20.06 36.97 10.27
C ARG A 198 -20.49 37.72 9.00
N LEU A 199 -20.00 38.93 8.79
CA LEU A 199 -20.34 39.77 7.64
C LEU A 199 -19.44 39.55 6.43
N THR A 200 -18.14 39.29 6.69
CA THR A 200 -17.14 39.12 5.65
C THR A 200 -16.39 37.80 5.88
N LEU A 201 -16.45 36.89 4.93
CA LEU A 201 -15.67 35.64 4.95
C LEU A 201 -14.15 35.87 4.82
N SER A 202 -13.68 37.10 4.74
CA SER A 202 -12.26 37.41 4.57
C SER A 202 -11.85 38.72 5.24
N GLY A 203 -10.97 38.67 6.22
CA GLY A 203 -10.03 39.72 6.62
C GLY A 203 -10.56 41.08 7.14
N GLY A 204 -11.85 41.32 7.11
CA GLY A 204 -12.43 42.61 7.59
C GLY A 204 -12.52 42.72 9.12
N ASP A 205 -12.36 41.65 9.82
CA ASP A 205 -12.45 41.54 11.27
C ASP A 205 -11.35 42.31 12.00
N LEU A 206 -10.12 42.23 11.48
CA LEU A 206 -8.96 42.91 12.09
C LEU A 206 -9.11 44.45 12.05
N THR A 207 -9.56 44.99 10.94
CA THR A 207 -9.82 46.44 10.80
C THR A 207 -10.93 46.87 11.75
N MET A 208 -12.02 46.13 11.84
CA MET A 208 -13.12 46.38 12.74
C MET A 208 -12.70 46.28 14.21
N MET A 209 -11.85 45.32 14.57
CA MET A 209 -11.27 45.22 15.91
C MET A 209 -10.43 46.44 16.27
N VAL A 210 -9.56 46.92 15.37
CA VAL A 210 -8.73 48.10 15.57
C VAL A 210 -9.60 49.34 15.80
N PHE A 211 -10.65 49.55 15.01
CA PHE A 211 -11.58 50.66 15.23
C PHE A 211 -12.32 50.55 16.56
N THR A 212 -12.76 49.35 16.95
CA THR A 212 -13.40 49.17 18.26
C THR A 212 -12.44 49.46 19.42
N TRP A 213 -11.18 49.01 19.35
CA TRP A 213 -10.19 49.33 20.36
C TRP A 213 -9.85 50.82 20.44
N ALA A 214 -9.85 51.49 19.29
CA ALA A 214 -9.70 52.96 19.27
C ALA A 214 -10.92 53.64 19.90
N GLN A 215 -12.13 53.17 19.60
CA GLN A 215 -13.37 53.71 20.16
C GLN A 215 -13.48 53.51 21.69
N LEU A 216 -13.00 52.36 22.16
CA LEU A 216 -12.90 52.02 23.59
C LEU A 216 -11.72 52.78 24.29
N GLY A 217 -10.92 53.53 23.56
CA GLY A 217 -9.84 54.30 24.10
C GLY A 217 -8.55 53.52 24.37
N TYR A 218 -8.42 52.28 23.94
CA TYR A 218 -7.19 51.47 24.08
C TYR A 218 -6.12 51.83 23.05
N LEU A 219 -6.54 52.30 21.88
CA LEU A 219 -5.66 52.67 20.77
C LEU A 219 -5.96 54.08 20.29
N LEU A 220 -4.90 54.79 19.91
CA LEU A 220 -5.01 56.05 19.19
C LEU A 220 -4.61 55.82 17.73
N ILE A 221 -5.50 56.17 16.81
CA ILE A 221 -5.25 56.14 15.39
C ILE A 221 -4.77 57.51 14.96
N GLN A 222 -3.54 57.62 14.52
CA GLN A 222 -2.95 58.86 14.01
C GLN A 222 -2.62 58.70 12.52
N THR A 223 -2.93 59.72 11.75
CA THR A 223 -2.52 59.75 10.33
C THR A 223 -1.39 60.74 10.20
N ASP A 224 -0.26 60.28 9.67
CA ASP A 224 0.88 61.14 9.35
C ASP A 224 0.58 62.01 8.11
N SER A 225 1.31 63.08 7.93
CA SER A 225 1.22 64.01 6.79
C SER A 225 1.42 63.29 5.43
N GLY A 226 2.00 62.11 5.42
CA GLY A 226 2.17 61.25 4.27
C GLY A 226 1.01 60.24 4.05
N GLY A 227 -0.10 60.30 4.81
CA GLY A 227 -1.24 59.39 4.69
C GLY A 227 -1.01 58.02 5.35
N LYS A 228 0.11 57.80 6.04
CA LYS A 228 0.36 56.53 6.77
C LYS A 228 -0.42 56.52 8.09
N VAL A 229 -1.11 55.45 8.34
CA VAL A 229 -1.83 55.24 9.60
C VAL A 229 -0.89 54.62 10.63
N LEU A 230 -0.77 55.29 11.78
CA LEU A 230 0.01 54.83 12.91
C LEU A 230 -0.95 54.49 14.07
N LEU A 231 -0.73 53.33 14.65
CA LEU A 231 -1.49 52.85 15.81
C LEU A 231 -0.61 53.04 17.07
N ARG A 232 -1.10 53.81 18.02
CA ARG A 232 -0.43 54.02 19.32
C ARG A 232 -1.28 53.46 20.44
N LYS A 233 -0.64 52.68 21.33
CA LYS A 233 -1.27 52.28 22.57
C LYS A 233 -1.49 53.48 23.46
N ARG A 234 -2.71 53.68 23.94
CA ARG A 234 -3.00 54.68 24.97
C ARG A 234 -2.75 54.05 26.33
N MET A 235 -1.84 54.61 27.11
CA MET A 235 -1.61 54.18 28.49
C MET A 235 -2.70 54.72 29.39
#